data_4c45d0ee6bea1ba2f294c317cdf2f06b
#
_entry.id   4c45d0ee6bea1ba2f294c317cdf2f06b
#
_cell.length_a   1.000
_cell.length_b   1.000
_cell.length_c   1.000
_cell.angle_alpha   90.00
_cell.angle_beta   90.00
_cell.angle_gamma   90.00
#
_symmetry.space_group_name_H-M   'P 1'
#
loop_
_entity.id
_entity.type
_entity.pdbx_description
1 polymer ?
#
loop_
_entity_poly.entity_id
_entity_poly.type
_entity_poly.pdbx_seq_one_letter_code
_entity_poly.pdbx_strand_id
1 'polypeptide(L)'
;MVTSDGPQWADEVGVVELPGGVRVRGRRIADVVSPADFGLLLAPGPTPSWAYRRVRWPDFWVPTDRADALDALGEALRRGYAGERVEVACRGGTGRTGTALAALAILDGLPAEQAVGWVRAVYRPGAVETPWQRRWLRRLR
;
A
#
# COMPACT_ATOMS: atom_id res chain seq x y z
N MET A 1 19.65 -15.73 11.71
CA MET A 1 18.88 -15.23 11.80
C MET A 1 18.72 -14.18 11.17
N VAL A 2 18.25 -13.78 10.70
CA VAL A 2 18.08 -12.88 10.16
C VAL A 2 17.54 -12.01 10.59
N THR A 3 17.67 -11.34 10.58
CA THR A 3 17.22 -10.50 11.06
C THR A 3 16.72 -9.60 10.36
N SER A 4 15.88 -9.17 10.49
CA SER A 4 15.30 -8.14 9.94
C SER A 4 15.90 -6.97 10.40
N ASP A 5 17.11 -6.91 10.31
CA ASP A 5 17.76 -5.76 10.80
C ASP A 5 17.64 -4.60 9.92
N GLY A 6 17.03 -4.75 8.80
CA GLY A 6 16.83 -3.63 7.92
C GLY A 6 15.95 -2.55 8.56
N PRO A 7 15.97 -1.32 8.03
CA PRO A 7 15.21 -0.21 8.58
C PRO A 7 13.72 -0.38 8.32
N GLN A 8 13.02 -1.11 9.17
CA GLN A 8 11.59 -1.24 9.07
C GLN A 8 10.88 -0.15 9.83
N TRP A 9 9.62 0.08 9.46
CA TRP A 9 8.79 1.06 10.16
C TRP A 9 8.57 0.64 11.61
N ALA A 10 8.68 1.60 12.51
CA ALA A 10 8.21 1.43 13.88
C ALA A 10 6.67 1.48 13.90
N ASP A 11 6.07 1.08 15.01
CA ASP A 11 4.64 1.22 15.17
C ASP A 11 4.30 2.70 15.24
N GLU A 12 3.50 3.16 14.27
CA GLU A 12 3.05 4.54 14.25
C GLU A 12 1.78 4.63 13.39
N VAL A 13 1.12 5.77 13.46
CA VAL A 13 -0.12 5.99 12.69
C VAL A 13 0.17 5.83 11.20
N GLY A 14 -0.67 5.06 10.54
CA GLY A 14 -0.55 4.82 9.10
C GLY A 14 0.28 3.62 8.72
N VAL A 15 1.01 3.03 9.65
CA VAL A 15 1.80 1.82 9.39
C VAL A 15 0.96 0.58 9.68
N VAL A 16 0.91 -0.34 8.73
CA VAL A 16 0.22 -1.62 8.89
C VAL A 16 1.21 -2.75 8.72
N GLU A 17 0.93 -3.88 9.36
CA GLU A 17 1.75 -5.08 9.21
C GLU A 17 1.03 -6.09 8.35
N LEU A 18 1.68 -6.51 7.26
CA LEU A 18 1.16 -7.53 6.35
C LEU A 18 1.28 -8.92 6.97
N PRO A 19 0.56 -9.91 6.42
CA PRO A 19 0.58 -11.28 7.00
C PRO A 19 1.98 -11.85 7.21
N GLY A 20 2.91 -11.59 6.33
CA GLY A 20 4.28 -12.09 6.44
C GLY A 20 5.21 -11.25 7.28
N GLY A 21 4.71 -10.18 7.92
CA GLY A 21 5.49 -9.36 8.84
C GLY A 21 6.06 -8.06 8.25
N VAL A 22 5.94 -7.86 6.94
CA VAL A 22 6.38 -6.60 6.32
C VAL A 22 5.47 -5.48 6.77
N ARG A 23 6.04 -4.32 7.11
CA ARG A 23 5.28 -3.13 7.48
C ARG A 23 5.30 -2.11 6.37
N VAL A 24 4.14 -1.51 6.10
CA VAL A 24 3.96 -0.53 5.03
C VAL A 24 3.23 0.68 5.59
N ARG A 25 3.70 1.87 5.25
CA ARG A 25 3.05 3.12 5.68
C ARG A 25 2.11 3.60 4.59
N GLY A 26 0.85 3.91 4.98
CA GLY A 26 -0.06 4.65 4.12
C GLY A 26 -0.11 6.11 4.55
N ARG A 27 -0.29 7.04 3.60
CA ARG A 27 -0.39 8.48 3.92
C ARG A 27 -1.03 9.27 2.80
N ARG A 28 -1.34 10.53 3.10
CA ARG A 28 -1.72 11.49 2.05
C ARG A 28 -0.45 11.98 1.36
N ILE A 29 -0.52 12.14 0.05
CA ILE A 29 0.66 12.48 -0.75
C ILE A 29 1.26 13.84 -0.40
N ALA A 30 0.43 14.78 0.09
CA ALA A 30 0.89 16.12 0.44
C ALA A 30 1.43 16.22 1.87
N ASP A 31 1.35 15.15 2.68
CA ASP A 31 1.83 15.20 4.06
C ASP A 31 3.34 15.34 4.09
N VAL A 32 3.82 16.13 5.05
CA VAL A 32 5.24 16.16 5.38
C VAL A 32 5.49 15.05 6.38
N VAL A 33 6.34 14.10 6.02
CA VAL A 33 6.52 12.88 6.79
C VAL A 33 7.98 12.50 6.89
N SER A 34 8.29 11.57 7.78
CA SER A 34 9.63 11.01 7.89
C SER A 34 9.99 10.26 6.60
N PRO A 35 11.28 10.18 6.27
CA PRO A 35 11.71 9.52 5.03
C PRO A 35 11.33 8.06 4.96
N ALA A 36 11.01 7.61 3.74
CA ALA A 36 10.88 6.20 3.41
C ALA A 36 12.07 5.79 2.55
N ASP A 37 12.09 4.53 2.13
CA ASP A 37 13.09 4.05 1.17
C ASP A 37 12.47 3.88 -0.20
N PHE A 38 11.17 3.61 -0.27
CA PHE A 38 10.47 3.44 -1.53
C PHE A 38 8.98 3.74 -1.36
N GLY A 39 8.40 4.47 -2.31
CA GLY A 39 6.98 4.79 -2.29
C GLY A 39 6.25 4.43 -3.56
N LEU A 40 4.99 4.00 -3.42
CA LEU A 40 4.05 3.92 -4.52
C LEU A 40 3.15 5.15 -4.44
N LEU A 41 3.18 5.97 -5.49
CA LEU A 41 2.36 7.17 -5.56
C LEU A 41 1.18 6.92 -6.49
N LEU A 42 -0.02 6.92 -5.92
CA LEU A 42 -1.25 6.57 -6.63
C LEU A 42 -2.01 7.79 -7.12
N ALA A 43 -1.45 8.97 -6.97
CA ALA A 43 -2.09 10.21 -7.35
C ALA A 43 -1.03 11.24 -7.78
N PRO A 44 -1.41 12.27 -8.57
CA PRO A 44 -0.53 13.40 -8.81
C PRO A 44 -0.26 14.16 -7.51
N GLY A 45 0.86 14.84 -7.46
CA GLY A 45 1.20 15.66 -6.31
C GLY A 45 2.70 15.72 -6.08
N PRO A 46 3.12 16.26 -4.92
CA PRO A 46 4.54 16.38 -4.62
C PRO A 46 5.24 15.03 -4.63
N THR A 47 6.46 14.99 -5.13
CA THR A 47 7.27 13.79 -5.12
C THR A 47 8.25 13.85 -3.95
N PRO A 48 8.51 12.71 -3.32
CA PRO A 48 9.46 12.65 -2.21
C PRO A 48 10.90 12.70 -2.72
N SER A 49 11.83 12.87 -1.80
CA SER A 49 13.26 12.84 -2.13
C SER A 49 13.83 11.42 -2.21
N TRP A 50 13.03 10.41 -1.89
CA TRP A 50 13.45 9.00 -1.97
C TRP A 50 12.86 8.32 -3.20
N ALA A 51 13.27 7.10 -3.47
CA ALA A 51 12.80 6.33 -4.61
C ALA A 51 11.30 6.15 -4.57
N TYR A 52 10.66 6.25 -5.73
CA TYR A 52 9.23 6.04 -5.82
C TYR A 52 8.86 5.54 -7.22
N ARG A 53 7.64 5.02 -7.31
CA ARG A 53 7.05 4.60 -8.59
C ARG A 53 5.61 5.08 -8.62
N ARG A 54 5.17 5.65 -9.75
CA ARG A 54 3.80 6.06 -9.91
C ARG A 54 2.98 4.91 -10.47
N VAL A 55 1.76 4.78 -9.96
CA VAL A 55 0.78 3.85 -10.50
C VAL A 55 -0.44 4.66 -10.90
N ARG A 56 -0.89 4.52 -12.14
CA ARG A 56 -2.05 5.27 -12.61
C ARG A 56 -3.32 4.70 -11.99
N TRP A 57 -3.90 5.47 -11.11
CA TRP A 57 -5.03 5.02 -10.29
C TRP A 57 -5.99 6.19 -10.10
N PRO A 58 -6.98 6.36 -10.99
CA PRO A 58 -7.92 7.48 -10.86
C PRO A 58 -8.67 7.42 -9.53
N ASP A 59 -9.00 8.59 -9.00
CA ASP A 59 -9.68 8.68 -7.71
C ASP A 59 -11.01 7.92 -7.75
N PHE A 60 -11.34 7.25 -6.65
CA PHE A 60 -12.53 6.41 -6.51
C PHE A 60 -12.59 5.25 -7.51
N TRP A 61 -11.51 4.96 -8.21
CA TRP A 61 -11.48 3.95 -9.26
C TRP A 61 -10.45 2.85 -8.93
N VAL A 62 -10.12 2.08 -9.95
CA VAL A 62 -9.11 1.02 -9.89
C VAL A 62 -7.97 1.37 -10.83
N PRO A 63 -6.83 0.69 -10.76
CA PRO A 63 -5.74 0.99 -11.70
C PRO A 63 -6.18 0.83 -13.13
N THR A 64 -5.70 1.73 -14.01
CA THR A 64 -6.03 1.68 -15.43
C THR A 64 -5.23 0.61 -16.16
N ASP A 65 -4.06 0.24 -15.62
CA ASP A 65 -3.21 -0.80 -16.18
C ASP A 65 -2.98 -1.83 -15.09
N ARG A 66 -3.71 -2.94 -15.17
CA ARG A 66 -3.66 -3.97 -14.14
C ARG A 66 -2.29 -4.61 -14.03
N ALA A 67 -1.65 -4.89 -15.16
CA ALA A 67 -0.33 -5.53 -15.16
C ALA A 67 0.71 -4.63 -14.52
N ASP A 68 0.72 -3.34 -14.85
CA ASP A 68 1.63 -2.39 -14.24
C ASP A 68 1.39 -2.27 -12.74
N ALA A 69 0.13 -2.19 -12.32
CA ALA A 69 -0.19 -2.09 -10.91
C ALA A 69 0.28 -3.32 -10.13
N LEU A 70 0.05 -4.51 -10.67
CA LEU A 70 0.49 -5.74 -10.00
C LEU A 70 2.02 -5.83 -9.93
N ASP A 71 2.70 -5.38 -10.98
CA ASP A 71 4.16 -5.35 -10.98
C ASP A 71 4.68 -4.36 -9.91
N ALA A 72 4.06 -3.20 -9.82
CA ALA A 72 4.43 -2.19 -8.82
C ALA A 72 4.18 -2.69 -7.38
N LEU A 73 3.04 -3.33 -7.15
CA LEU A 73 2.73 -3.90 -5.84
C LEU A 73 3.71 -5.02 -5.49
N GLY A 74 4.06 -5.85 -6.46
CA GLY A 74 5.06 -6.90 -6.28
C GLY A 74 6.43 -6.33 -5.94
N GLU A 75 6.83 -5.24 -6.58
CA GLU A 75 8.08 -4.57 -6.27
C GLU A 75 8.07 -4.03 -4.83
N ALA A 76 6.97 -3.38 -4.44
CA ALA A 76 6.85 -2.85 -3.09
C ALA A 76 6.98 -3.96 -2.04
N LEU A 77 6.34 -5.10 -2.30
CA LEU A 77 6.40 -6.23 -1.39
C LEU A 77 7.82 -6.79 -1.28
N ARG A 78 8.50 -6.97 -2.41
CA ARG A 78 9.89 -7.45 -2.41
C ARG A 78 10.82 -6.51 -1.65
N ARG A 79 10.65 -5.20 -1.85
CA ARG A 79 11.46 -4.20 -1.15
C ARG A 79 11.20 -4.23 0.36
N GLY A 80 9.95 -4.43 0.75
CA GLY A 80 9.61 -4.59 2.16
C GLY A 80 10.29 -5.80 2.77
N TYR A 81 10.30 -6.94 2.06
CA TYR A 81 10.99 -8.14 2.53
C TYR A 81 12.51 -7.95 2.58
N ALA A 82 13.04 -7.04 1.78
CA ALA A 82 14.46 -6.69 1.83
C ALA A 82 14.80 -5.72 2.97
N GLY A 83 13.81 -5.35 3.79
CA GLY A 83 14.04 -4.48 4.93
C GLY A 83 13.84 -3.00 4.67
N GLU A 84 13.40 -2.62 3.47
CA GLU A 84 13.16 -1.22 3.15
C GLU A 84 11.88 -0.71 3.78
N ARG A 85 11.86 0.58 4.10
CA ARG A 85 10.65 1.26 4.56
C ARG A 85 9.82 1.64 3.34
N VAL A 86 8.76 0.89 3.09
CA VAL A 86 7.88 1.06 1.94
C VAL A 86 6.64 1.85 2.34
N GLU A 87 6.20 2.75 1.47
CA GLU A 87 4.98 3.51 1.70
C GLU A 87 4.09 3.51 0.47
N VAL A 88 2.81 3.84 0.69
CA VAL A 88 1.81 4.01 -0.36
C VAL A 88 1.09 5.33 -0.08
N ALA A 89 0.91 6.15 -1.10
CA ALA A 89 0.28 7.45 -0.92
C ALA A 89 -0.71 7.76 -2.03
N CYS A 90 -1.83 8.36 -1.67
CA CYS A 90 -2.78 8.94 -2.60
C CYS A 90 -3.23 10.29 -2.04
N ARG A 91 -4.16 10.97 -2.73
CA ARG A 91 -4.54 12.33 -2.33
C ARG A 91 -5.09 12.37 -0.91
N GLY A 92 -6.08 11.55 -0.61
CA GLY A 92 -6.71 11.51 0.72
C GLY A 92 -6.09 10.51 1.66
N GLY A 93 -5.22 9.64 1.17
CA GLY A 93 -4.57 8.63 2.00
C GLY A 93 -5.52 7.55 2.49
N THR A 94 -6.71 7.41 1.93
CA THR A 94 -7.74 6.52 2.45
C THR A 94 -8.20 5.48 1.43
N GLY A 95 -8.89 5.89 0.37
CA GLY A 95 -9.54 4.95 -0.56
C GLY A 95 -8.56 4.15 -1.39
N ARG A 96 -7.81 4.83 -2.25
CA ARG A 96 -6.83 4.18 -3.12
C ARG A 96 -5.69 3.59 -2.30
N THR A 97 -5.19 4.33 -1.32
CA THR A 97 -4.14 3.85 -0.43
C THR A 97 -4.62 2.60 0.32
N GLY A 98 -5.82 2.64 0.89
CA GLY A 98 -6.38 1.47 1.58
C GLY A 98 -6.57 0.28 0.65
N THR A 99 -7.01 0.51 -0.59
CA THR A 99 -7.16 -0.56 -1.58
C THR A 99 -5.80 -1.18 -1.93
N ALA A 100 -4.76 -0.34 -2.09
CA ALA A 100 -3.43 -0.84 -2.37
C ALA A 100 -2.85 -1.62 -1.19
N LEU A 101 -3.07 -1.16 0.04
CA LEU A 101 -2.62 -1.89 1.23
C LEU A 101 -3.33 -3.26 1.34
N ALA A 102 -4.63 -3.29 1.05
CA ALA A 102 -5.37 -4.55 1.02
C ALA A 102 -4.84 -5.49 -0.07
N ALA A 103 -4.50 -4.93 -1.24
CA ALA A 103 -3.91 -5.70 -2.33
C ALA A 103 -2.57 -6.30 -1.93
N LEU A 104 -1.72 -5.52 -1.28
CA LEU A 104 -0.44 -6.02 -0.77
C LEU A 104 -0.65 -7.19 0.21
N ALA A 105 -1.64 -7.06 1.09
CA ALA A 105 -1.94 -8.13 2.04
C ALA A 105 -2.40 -9.41 1.32
N ILE A 106 -3.22 -9.27 0.27
CA ILE A 106 -3.66 -10.42 -0.52
C ILE A 106 -2.47 -11.07 -1.20
N LEU A 107 -1.60 -10.29 -1.83
CA LEU A 107 -0.40 -10.82 -2.47
C LEU A 107 0.53 -11.50 -1.45
N ASP A 108 0.45 -11.08 -0.20
CA ASP A 108 1.25 -11.63 0.89
C ASP A 108 0.55 -12.79 1.60
N GLY A 109 -0.59 -13.26 1.11
CA GLY A 109 -1.23 -14.46 1.61
C GLY A 109 -2.59 -14.30 2.26
N LEU A 110 -3.07 -13.08 2.49
CA LEU A 110 -4.38 -12.88 3.10
C LEU A 110 -5.48 -13.30 2.12
N PRO A 111 -6.49 -14.07 2.55
CA PRO A 111 -7.62 -14.37 1.66
C PRO A 111 -8.31 -13.09 1.19
N ALA A 112 -8.63 -13.04 -0.10
CA ALA A 112 -9.19 -11.82 -0.69
C ALA A 112 -10.50 -11.38 -0.03
N GLU A 113 -11.32 -12.33 0.41
CA GLU A 113 -12.60 -12.01 1.07
C GLU A 113 -12.42 -11.41 2.46
N GLN A 114 -11.23 -11.47 3.03
CA GLN A 114 -10.95 -10.86 4.33
C GLN A 114 -10.29 -9.49 4.20
N ALA A 115 -9.86 -9.11 3.02
CA ALA A 115 -8.96 -7.97 2.84
C ALA A 115 -9.61 -6.63 3.18
N VAL A 116 -10.86 -6.42 2.80
CA VAL A 116 -11.55 -5.16 3.09
C VAL A 116 -11.74 -4.99 4.59
N GLY A 117 -12.22 -6.02 5.28
CA GLY A 117 -12.39 -5.97 6.74
C GLY A 117 -11.06 -5.75 7.44
N TRP A 118 -10.01 -6.43 6.98
CA TRP A 118 -8.69 -6.30 7.55
C TRP A 118 -8.16 -4.87 7.43
N VAL A 119 -8.18 -4.28 6.23
CA VAL A 119 -7.59 -2.96 6.03
C VAL A 119 -8.39 -1.88 6.76
N ARG A 120 -9.71 -2.05 6.89
CA ARG A 120 -10.53 -1.10 7.64
C ARG A 120 -10.26 -1.17 9.13
N ALA A 121 -9.90 -2.34 9.64
CA ALA A 121 -9.57 -2.51 11.05
C ALA A 121 -8.18 -2.01 11.40
N VAL A 122 -7.18 -2.25 10.53
CA VAL A 122 -5.78 -1.94 10.87
C VAL A 122 -5.30 -0.62 10.32
N TYR A 123 -5.96 -0.07 9.31
CA TYR A 123 -5.54 1.19 8.70
C TYR A 123 -6.57 2.30 8.95
N ARG A 124 -7.66 2.32 8.20
CA ARG A 124 -8.73 3.33 8.36
C ARG A 124 -10.09 2.73 8.03
N PRO A 125 -11.13 3.11 8.77
CA PRO A 125 -12.48 2.57 8.50
C PRO A 125 -13.00 2.89 7.10
N GLY A 126 -12.57 3.99 6.48
CA GLY A 126 -12.99 4.36 5.14
C GLY A 126 -12.17 3.77 4.01
N ALA A 127 -11.19 2.92 4.30
CA ALA A 127 -10.39 2.28 3.27
C ALA A 127 -11.28 1.44 2.35
N VAL A 128 -10.96 1.42 1.05
CA VAL A 128 -11.75 0.76 0.00
C VAL A 128 -13.13 1.40 -0.11
N GLU A 129 -13.19 2.47 -0.90
CA GLU A 129 -14.38 3.35 -0.91
C GLU A 129 -15.50 2.88 -1.83
N THR A 130 -15.21 2.08 -2.85
CA THR A 130 -16.19 1.79 -3.89
C THR A 130 -16.38 0.29 -4.11
N PRO A 131 -17.56 -0.12 -4.64
CA PRO A 131 -17.79 -1.54 -4.96
C PRO A 131 -16.81 -2.09 -6.01
N TRP A 132 -16.40 -1.27 -6.97
CA TRP A 132 -15.45 -1.74 -7.99
C TRP A 132 -14.04 -1.91 -7.43
N GLN A 133 -13.63 -1.14 -6.42
CA GLN A 133 -12.39 -1.39 -5.69
C GLN A 133 -12.45 -2.73 -4.96
N ARG A 134 -13.59 -3.04 -4.33
CA ARG A 134 -13.78 -4.35 -3.70
C ARG A 134 -13.71 -5.48 -4.72
N ARG A 135 -14.36 -5.30 -5.86
CA ARG A 135 -14.36 -6.32 -6.92
C ARG A 135 -12.96 -6.55 -7.45
N TRP A 136 -12.19 -5.48 -7.63
CA TRP A 136 -10.82 -5.57 -8.09
C TRP A 136 -9.97 -6.40 -7.12
N LEU A 137 -10.13 -6.17 -5.82
CA LEU A 137 -9.43 -6.94 -4.80
C LEU A 137 -9.77 -8.43 -4.86
N ARG A 138 -11.04 -8.77 -5.03
CA ARG A 138 -11.45 -10.18 -5.09
C ARG A 138 -10.85 -10.91 -6.27
N ARG A 139 -10.43 -10.20 -7.30
CA ARG A 139 -9.87 -10.79 -8.52
C ARG A 139 -8.36 -10.90 -8.51
N LEU A 140 -7.71 -10.57 -7.41
CA LEU A 140 -6.26 -10.61 -7.34
C LEU A 140 -5.70 -12.01 -7.17
N ARG A 141 -6.49 -12.93 -6.68
CA ARG A 141 -6.04 -14.31 -6.47
C ARG A 141 -7.05 -15.32 -6.88
#